data_c7123b0d753be25d76b67937618cdc32
#
_entry.id   c7123b0d753be25d76b67937618cdc32
#
_cell.length_a   1.000
_cell.length_b   1.000
_cell.length_c   1.000
_cell.angle_alpha   90.00
_cell.angle_beta   90.00
_cell.angle_gamma   90.00
#
_symmetry.space_group_name_H-M   'P 1'
#
loop_
_entity.id
_entity.type
_entity.pdbx_description
1 polymer ?
#
loop_
_entity_poly.entity_id
_entity_poly.type
_entity_poly.pdbx_seq_one_letter_code
_entity_poly.pdbx_strand_id
1 'polypeptide(L)'
;MPSIEFFFAASGAVDLEIGRAMNTEHERKHLAQADRHIAELKKDIARQWPIIEELSLGGRPLHQAISMLRLLRGHLRIMERHRQSILDKLEKVK
;
A
#
# COMPACT_ATOMS: atom_id res chain seq x y z
N MET A 1 50.01 6.45 10.49
CA MET A 1 48.77 7.08 10.05
C MET A 1 47.78 6.00 9.73
N PRO A 2 46.58 6.05 10.32
CA PRO A 2 45.53 5.15 9.85
C PRO A 2 45.24 5.47 8.39
N SER A 3 45.14 4.45 7.57
CA SER A 3 44.91 4.67 6.16
C SER A 3 43.47 5.22 5.97
N ILE A 4 43.35 6.17 5.08
CA ILE A 4 42.06 6.74 4.69
C ILE A 4 41.12 5.61 4.21
N GLU A 5 41.69 4.57 3.60
CA GLU A 5 40.95 3.39 3.14
C GLU A 5 40.24 2.65 4.26
N PHE A 6 40.91 2.48 5.42
CA PHE A 6 40.30 1.84 6.59
C PHE A 6 39.11 2.67 7.11
N PHE A 7 39.25 3.98 7.14
CA PHE A 7 38.20 4.88 7.57
C PHE A 7 36.99 4.83 6.64
N PHE A 8 37.23 4.82 5.33
CA PHE A 8 36.14 4.71 4.35
C PHE A 8 35.41 3.37 4.41
N ALA A 9 36.15 2.27 4.66
CA ALA A 9 35.52 0.95 4.79
C ALA A 9 34.60 0.88 6.00
N ALA A 10 35.04 1.44 7.15
CA ALA A 10 34.19 1.50 8.35
C ALA A 10 32.96 2.39 8.13
N SER A 11 33.13 3.54 7.48
CA SER A 11 32.06 4.45 7.16
C SER A 11 31.03 3.80 6.20
N GLY A 12 31.52 3.07 5.21
CA GLY A 12 30.66 2.36 4.25
C GLY A 12 29.79 1.30 4.90
N ALA A 13 30.33 0.54 5.87
CA ALA A 13 29.57 -0.46 6.60
C ALA A 13 28.46 0.17 7.45
N VAL A 14 28.76 1.28 8.12
CA VAL A 14 27.76 2.04 8.91
C VAL A 14 26.67 2.60 8.01
N ASP A 15 27.04 3.16 6.87
CA ASP A 15 26.09 3.71 5.90
C ASP A 15 25.13 2.63 5.36
N LEU A 16 25.62 1.41 5.13
CA LEU A 16 24.78 0.29 4.71
C LEU A 16 23.75 -0.10 5.77
N GLU A 17 24.15 -0.17 7.04
CA GLU A 17 23.23 -0.47 8.14
C GLU A 17 22.18 0.61 8.31
N ILE A 18 22.58 1.88 8.26
CA ILE A 18 21.66 3.02 8.32
C ILE A 18 20.69 2.97 7.14
N GLY A 19 21.17 2.69 5.93
CA GLY A 19 20.36 2.58 4.73
C GLY A 19 19.32 1.48 4.83
N ARG A 20 19.68 0.32 5.38
CA ARG A 20 18.74 -0.78 5.60
C ARG A 20 17.66 -0.42 6.62
N ALA A 21 18.05 0.21 7.73
CA ALA A 21 17.12 0.65 8.76
C ALA A 21 16.14 1.69 8.22
N MET A 22 16.64 2.66 7.45
CA MET A 22 15.82 3.70 6.81
C MET A 22 14.85 3.10 5.79
N ASN A 23 15.31 2.14 4.97
CA ASN A 23 14.46 1.46 4.00
C ASN A 23 13.36 0.65 4.68
N THR A 24 13.68 -0.05 5.77
CA THR A 24 12.70 -0.82 6.53
C THR A 24 11.64 0.09 7.13
N GLU A 25 12.03 1.20 7.72
CA GLU A 25 11.10 2.17 8.29
C GLU A 25 10.23 2.80 7.21
N HIS A 26 10.81 3.14 6.08
CA HIS A 26 10.10 3.68 4.92
C HIS A 26 9.05 2.68 4.43
N GLU A 27 9.41 1.41 4.31
CA GLU A 27 8.47 0.36 3.89
C GLU A 27 7.36 0.13 4.92
N ARG A 28 7.65 0.23 6.22
CA ARG A 28 6.64 0.14 7.27
C ARG A 28 5.63 1.28 7.19
N LYS A 29 6.09 2.50 6.88
CA LYS A 29 5.21 3.65 6.66
C LYS A 29 4.34 3.44 5.43
N HIS A 30 4.91 2.91 4.36
CA HIS A 30 4.17 2.56 3.15
C HIS A 30 3.12 1.49 3.43
N LEU A 31 3.44 0.49 4.25
CA LEU A 31 2.51 -0.56 4.63
C LEU A 31 1.32 0.03 5.40
N ALA A 32 1.58 0.88 6.39
CA ALA A 32 0.53 1.52 7.18
C ALA A 32 -0.38 2.38 6.30
N GLN A 33 0.20 3.10 5.34
CA GLN A 33 -0.54 3.91 4.39
C GLN A 33 -1.41 3.05 3.47
N ALA A 34 -0.84 1.94 2.96
CA ALA A 34 -1.58 0.98 2.14
C ALA A 34 -2.74 0.36 2.91
N ASP A 35 -2.54 0.00 4.17
CA ASP A 35 -3.59 -0.57 5.02
C ASP A 35 -4.73 0.42 5.24
N ARG A 36 -4.43 1.69 5.47
CA ARG A 36 -5.47 2.73 5.60
C ARG A 36 -6.24 2.90 4.31
N HIS A 37 -5.54 2.94 3.18
CA HIS A 37 -6.15 3.10 1.87
C HIS A 37 -7.09 1.93 1.55
N ILE A 38 -6.65 0.71 1.82
CA ILE A 38 -7.46 -0.51 1.64
C ILE A 38 -8.70 -0.45 2.52
N ALA A 39 -8.57 -0.05 3.79
CA ALA A 39 -9.70 0.07 4.70
C ALA A 39 -10.73 1.09 4.19
N GLU A 40 -10.28 2.23 3.67
CA GLU A 40 -11.15 3.24 3.07
C GLU A 40 -11.86 2.73 1.83
N LEU A 41 -11.14 2.03 0.95
CA LEU A 41 -11.74 1.42 -0.25
C LEU A 41 -12.81 0.40 0.11
N LYS A 42 -12.59 -0.42 1.13
CA LYS A 42 -13.59 -1.39 1.60
C LYS A 42 -14.84 -0.69 2.13
N LYS A 43 -14.67 0.42 2.83
CA LYS A 43 -15.81 1.23 3.30
C LYS A 43 -16.58 1.82 2.12
N ASP A 44 -15.87 2.35 1.13
CA ASP A 44 -16.49 2.92 -0.05
C ASP A 44 -17.26 1.86 -0.85
N ILE A 45 -16.70 0.67 -0.98
CA ILE A 45 -17.38 -0.47 -1.62
C ILE A 45 -18.66 -0.81 -0.85
N ALA A 46 -18.56 -0.90 0.47
CA ALA A 46 -19.74 -1.21 1.32
C ALA A 46 -20.85 -0.17 1.17
N ARG A 47 -20.51 1.10 0.98
CA ARG A 47 -21.47 2.19 0.77
C ARG A 47 -22.20 2.09 -0.57
N GLN A 48 -21.62 1.43 -1.56
CA GLN A 48 -22.25 1.29 -2.87
C GLN A 48 -23.47 0.34 -2.85
N TRP A 49 -23.46 -0.65 -1.97
CA TRP A 49 -24.55 -1.64 -1.92
C TRP A 49 -25.91 -1.03 -1.59
N PRO A 50 -26.06 -0.19 -0.54
CA PRO A 50 -27.36 0.47 -0.28
C PRO A 50 -27.80 1.38 -1.42
N ILE A 51 -26.84 2.04 -2.09
CA ILE A 51 -27.16 2.89 -3.24
C ILE A 51 -27.70 2.06 -4.40
N ILE A 52 -27.07 0.92 -4.67
CA ILE A 52 -27.52 0.00 -5.74
C ILE A 52 -28.92 -0.53 -5.41
N GLU A 53 -29.17 -0.95 -4.16
CA GLU A 53 -30.47 -1.40 -3.72
C GLU A 53 -31.53 -0.33 -3.91
N GLU A 54 -31.27 0.88 -3.44
CA GLU A 54 -32.19 2.01 -3.55
C GLU A 54 -32.52 2.33 -5.00
N LEU A 55 -31.51 2.38 -5.86
CA LEU A 55 -31.70 2.64 -7.29
C LEU A 55 -32.47 1.52 -7.96
N SER A 56 -32.22 0.27 -7.58
CA SER A 56 -32.93 -0.91 -8.11
C SER A 56 -34.39 -0.87 -7.76
N LEU A 57 -34.74 -0.57 -6.50
CA LEU A 57 -36.12 -0.48 -6.03
C LEU A 57 -36.89 0.67 -6.70
N GLY A 58 -36.19 1.76 -7.00
CA GLY A 58 -36.75 2.94 -7.66
C GLY A 58 -36.85 2.81 -9.18
N GLY A 59 -36.39 1.73 -9.78
CA GLY A 59 -36.34 1.56 -11.23
C GLY A 59 -35.42 2.51 -11.96
N ARG A 60 -34.43 3.05 -11.26
CA ARG A 60 -33.45 3.99 -11.82
C ARG A 60 -32.27 3.28 -12.51
N PRO A 61 -31.60 3.94 -13.46
CA PRO A 61 -30.43 3.34 -14.10
C PRO A 61 -29.35 2.98 -13.10
N LEU A 62 -28.86 1.74 -13.16
CA LEU A 62 -27.89 1.18 -12.22
C LEU A 62 -26.45 1.25 -12.74
N HIS A 63 -26.27 1.47 -14.04
CA HIS A 63 -24.97 1.25 -14.65
C HIS A 63 -23.84 2.13 -14.07
N GLN A 64 -24.15 3.35 -13.65
CA GLN A 64 -23.15 4.24 -13.03
C GLN A 64 -22.71 3.70 -11.66
N ALA A 65 -23.67 3.25 -10.84
CA ALA A 65 -23.37 2.68 -9.52
C ALA A 65 -22.57 1.38 -9.66
N ILE A 66 -22.96 0.52 -10.61
CA ILE A 66 -22.24 -0.72 -10.90
C ILE A 66 -20.83 -0.43 -11.43
N SER A 67 -20.69 0.55 -12.32
CA SER A 67 -19.39 0.97 -12.84
C SER A 67 -18.49 1.50 -11.72
N MET A 68 -19.02 2.29 -10.80
CA MET A 68 -18.29 2.78 -9.65
C MET A 68 -17.82 1.61 -8.77
N LEU A 69 -18.69 0.64 -8.51
CA LEU A 69 -18.35 -0.55 -7.73
C LEU A 69 -17.20 -1.33 -8.39
N ARG A 70 -17.27 -1.50 -9.70
CA ARG A 70 -16.19 -2.17 -10.46
C ARG A 70 -14.86 -1.43 -10.36
N LEU A 71 -14.90 -0.10 -10.47
CA LEU A 71 -13.70 0.73 -10.32
C LEU A 71 -13.09 0.61 -8.93
N LEU A 72 -13.92 0.67 -7.89
CA LEU A 72 -13.48 0.54 -6.51
C LEU A 72 -12.86 -0.83 -6.24
N ARG A 73 -13.50 -1.90 -6.74
CA ARG A 73 -12.97 -3.27 -6.61
C ARG A 73 -11.65 -3.44 -7.36
N GLY A 74 -11.54 -2.86 -8.55
CA GLY A 74 -10.30 -2.87 -9.32
C GLY A 74 -9.18 -2.15 -8.58
N HIS A 75 -9.47 -0.99 -8.02
CA HIS A 75 -8.52 -0.23 -7.22
C HIS A 75 -8.10 -1.00 -5.97
N LEU A 76 -9.05 -1.65 -5.29
CA LEU A 76 -8.75 -2.48 -4.12
C LEU A 76 -7.77 -3.60 -4.46
N ARG A 77 -7.97 -4.30 -5.58
CA ARG A 77 -7.06 -5.35 -6.02
C ARG A 77 -5.65 -4.82 -6.28
N ILE A 78 -5.53 -3.65 -6.90
CA ILE A 78 -4.25 -3.00 -7.14
C ILE A 78 -3.57 -2.67 -5.80
N MET A 79 -4.30 -2.11 -4.86
CA MET A 79 -3.76 -1.76 -3.55
C MET A 79 -3.36 -2.99 -2.73
N GLU A 80 -4.11 -4.08 -2.84
CA GLU A 80 -3.75 -5.34 -2.18
C GLU A 80 -2.45 -5.93 -2.74
N ARG A 81 -2.26 -5.87 -4.06
CA ARG A 81 -1.00 -6.28 -4.70
C ARG A 81 0.16 -5.38 -4.26
N HIS A 82 -0.08 -4.09 -4.19
CA HIS A 82 0.91 -3.12 -3.72
C HIS A 82 1.31 -3.42 -2.27
N ARG A 83 0.33 -3.70 -1.41
CA ARG A 83 0.57 -4.11 -0.03
C ARG A 83 1.42 -5.37 0.04
N GLN A 84 1.10 -6.37 -0.77
CA GLN A 84 1.85 -7.62 -0.82
C GLN A 84 3.30 -7.38 -1.26
N SER A 85 3.51 -6.50 -2.23
CA SER A 85 4.85 -6.12 -2.68
C SER A 85 5.67 -5.49 -1.54
N ILE A 86 5.05 -4.65 -0.72
CA ILE A 86 5.69 -4.05 0.45
C ILE A 86 6.07 -5.12 1.48
N LEU A 87 5.15 -6.04 1.76
CA LEU A 87 5.40 -7.16 2.68
C LEU A 87 6.57 -8.02 2.22
N ASP A 88 6.64 -8.30 0.92
CA ASP A 88 7.72 -9.08 0.32
C ASP A 88 9.07 -8.37 0.51
N LYS A 89 9.11 -7.06 0.34
CA LYS A 89 10.32 -6.25 0.56
C LYS A 89 10.74 -6.28 2.02
N LEU A 90 9.80 -6.18 2.95
CA LEU A 90 10.07 -6.24 4.39
C LEU A 90 10.60 -7.61 4.79
N GLU A 91 10.09 -8.67 4.20
CA GLU A 91 10.54 -10.03 4.46
C GLU A 91 11.98 -10.24 4.02
N LYS A 92 12.38 -9.65 2.89
CA LYS A 92 13.76 -9.76 2.37
C LYS A 92 14.80 -9.08 3.24
N VAL A 93 14.40 -8.14 4.09
CA VAL A 93 15.31 -7.37 4.96
C VAL A 93 15.61 -8.08 6.28
N LYS A 94 14.91 -9.15 6.61
CA LYS A 94 15.14 -9.94 7.82
C LYS A 94 16.48 -10.69 7.81
#